data_5b0e15f4ca55e5df2a1543b1247e2bb2
#
_entry.id   5b0e15f4ca55e5df2a1543b1247e2bb2
#
_cell.length_a   1.000
_cell.length_b   1.000
_cell.length_c   1.000
_cell.angle_alpha   90.00
_cell.angle_beta   90.00
_cell.angle_gamma   90.00
#
_symmetry.space_group_name_H-M   'P 1'
#
loop_
_entity.id
_entity.type
_entity.pdbx_description
1 polymer ?
#
loop_
_entity_poly.entity_id
_entity_poly.type
_entity_poly.pdbx_seq_one_letter_code
_entity_poly.pdbx_strand_id
1 'polypeptide(L)'
;MVNALSRRYNAVMSKVKHISETPATQFLRRHKVAFGEHPYEYVEHGGTEESARQLGVDEHCVVKTLVMEDEHAKPLIVLMHGDKTVSTKNLARQIGAKRVEPCKPEVANRHSGFLIGGTSPFGTRKAMPVYVESSILDLDTIYLNGGRRGYLVSIAPPVLTDLLKATPVNCASVD
;
A
#
# COMPACT_ATOMS: atom_id res chain seq x y z
N MET A 1 -38.12 18.38 -16.18
CA MET A 1 -36.95 19.14 -15.73
C MET A 1 -36.11 18.32 -14.78
N VAL A 2 -34.91 17.97 -15.18
CA VAL A 2 -33.94 17.28 -14.29
C VAL A 2 -33.33 18.33 -13.41
N ASN A 3 -33.54 18.23 -12.08
CA ASN A 3 -33.10 19.19 -11.09
C ASN A 3 -31.56 19.34 -11.10
N ALA A 4 -31.06 20.56 -10.88
CA ALA A 4 -29.62 20.87 -10.85
C ALA A 4 -28.85 20.03 -9.83
N LEU A 5 -29.50 19.59 -8.75
CA LEU A 5 -28.95 18.65 -7.76
C LEU A 5 -28.71 17.26 -8.34
N SER A 6 -29.64 16.76 -9.17
CA SER A 6 -29.50 15.48 -9.84
C SER A 6 -28.35 15.48 -10.86
N ARG A 7 -28.14 16.61 -11.56
CA ARG A 7 -27.00 16.77 -12.48
C ARG A 7 -25.67 16.79 -11.76
N ARG A 8 -25.60 17.45 -10.59
CA ARG A 8 -24.36 17.47 -9.77
C ARG A 8 -24.05 16.10 -9.19
N TYR A 9 -25.09 15.39 -8.71
CA TYR A 9 -24.96 14.03 -8.19
C TYR A 9 -24.45 13.05 -9.29
N ASN A 10 -25.05 13.11 -10.47
CA ASN A 10 -24.65 12.28 -11.61
C ASN A 10 -23.23 12.63 -12.11
N ALA A 11 -22.82 13.92 -12.05
CA ALA A 11 -21.48 14.34 -12.44
C ALA A 11 -20.43 13.85 -11.44
N VAL A 12 -20.74 13.84 -10.13
CA VAL A 12 -19.86 13.30 -9.08
C VAL A 12 -19.75 11.77 -9.23
N MET A 13 -20.87 11.09 -9.42
CA MET A 13 -20.87 9.63 -9.62
C MET A 13 -20.17 9.21 -10.93
N SER A 14 -20.27 10.02 -12.00
CA SER A 14 -19.55 9.73 -13.25
C SER A 14 -18.05 9.90 -13.11
N LYS A 15 -17.57 10.84 -12.29
CA LYS A 15 -16.14 10.98 -11.97
C LYS A 15 -15.61 9.80 -11.16
N VAL A 16 -16.43 9.21 -10.26
CA VAL A 16 -16.07 8.01 -9.49
C VAL A 16 -16.01 6.77 -10.40
N LYS A 17 -16.83 6.71 -11.46
CA LYS A 17 -16.82 5.61 -12.45
C LYS A 17 -15.59 5.57 -13.37
N HIS A 18 -14.81 6.64 -13.43
CA HIS A 18 -13.65 6.76 -14.32
C HIS A 18 -12.29 6.61 -13.62
N ILE A 19 -12.24 6.06 -12.41
CA ILE A 19 -10.97 5.63 -11.84
C ILE A 19 -10.49 4.43 -12.66
N SER A 20 -9.46 4.66 -13.48
CA SER A 20 -8.87 3.59 -14.28
C SER A 20 -8.37 2.48 -13.38
N GLU A 21 -8.69 1.25 -13.73
CA GLU A 21 -8.17 0.09 -13.03
C GLU A 21 -6.64 0.06 -13.08
N THR A 22 -6.05 -0.41 -11.98
CA THR A 22 -4.62 -0.66 -11.85
C THR A 22 -4.38 -2.17 -11.79
N PRO A 23 -3.13 -2.64 -11.97
CA PRO A 23 -2.82 -4.04 -11.71
C PRO A 23 -3.20 -4.49 -10.30
N ALA A 24 -3.13 -3.59 -9.33
CA ALA A 24 -3.54 -3.86 -7.95
C ALA A 24 -5.05 -4.08 -7.81
N THR A 25 -5.86 -3.18 -8.35
CA THR A 25 -7.32 -3.33 -8.29
C THR A 25 -7.82 -4.51 -9.11
N GLN A 26 -7.20 -4.79 -10.25
CA GLN A 26 -7.49 -6.00 -11.05
C GLN A 26 -7.20 -7.27 -10.24
N PHE A 27 -6.09 -7.30 -9.53
CA PHE A 27 -5.74 -8.42 -8.64
C PHE A 27 -6.79 -8.61 -7.54
N LEU A 28 -7.18 -7.54 -6.86
CA LEU A 28 -8.20 -7.60 -5.80
C LEU A 28 -9.55 -8.06 -6.33
N ARG A 29 -9.99 -7.54 -7.47
CA ARG A 29 -11.28 -7.95 -8.10
C ARG A 29 -11.26 -9.41 -8.54
N ARG A 30 -10.16 -9.85 -9.13
CA ARG A 30 -10.00 -11.26 -9.57
C ARG A 30 -10.07 -12.22 -8.40
N HIS A 31 -9.58 -11.85 -7.24
CA HIS A 31 -9.64 -12.64 -6.01
C HIS A 31 -10.88 -12.37 -5.17
N LYS A 32 -11.83 -11.60 -5.69
CA LYS A 32 -13.13 -11.29 -5.05
C LYS A 32 -12.96 -10.63 -3.66
N VAL A 33 -11.96 -9.79 -3.52
CA VAL A 33 -11.72 -9.01 -2.31
C VAL A 33 -12.64 -7.80 -2.29
N ALA A 34 -13.36 -7.62 -1.18
CA ALA A 34 -14.09 -6.38 -0.94
C ALA A 34 -13.10 -5.29 -0.54
N PHE A 35 -13.10 -4.18 -1.26
CA PHE A 35 -12.24 -3.03 -0.95
C PHE A 35 -12.96 -1.71 -1.23
N GLY A 36 -12.63 -0.69 -0.43
CA GLY A 36 -13.08 0.68 -0.68
C GLY A 36 -12.05 1.42 -1.53
N GLU A 37 -12.49 2.44 -2.25
CA GLU A 37 -11.64 3.29 -3.09
C GLU A 37 -11.58 4.69 -2.50
N HIS A 38 -10.36 5.22 -2.37
CA HIS A 38 -10.10 6.50 -1.71
C HIS A 38 -9.14 7.35 -2.53
N PRO A 39 -9.64 8.04 -3.57
CA PRO A 39 -8.82 9.00 -4.31
C PRO A 39 -8.50 10.21 -3.43
N TYR A 40 -7.30 10.75 -3.58
CA TYR A 40 -6.86 11.98 -2.92
C TYR A 40 -5.94 12.76 -3.86
N GLU A 41 -5.71 14.02 -3.56
CA GLU A 41 -4.79 14.85 -4.33
C GLU A 41 -3.35 14.51 -3.94
N TYR A 42 -2.59 13.96 -4.90
CA TYR A 42 -1.20 13.61 -4.67
C TYR A 42 -0.35 14.86 -4.47
N VAL A 43 0.40 14.88 -3.38
CA VAL A 43 1.38 15.92 -3.05
C VAL A 43 2.76 15.27 -3.04
N GLU A 44 3.67 15.78 -3.86
CA GLU A 44 5.04 15.26 -3.91
C GLU A 44 5.71 15.39 -2.53
N HIS A 45 6.30 14.29 -2.06
CA HIS A 45 6.88 14.15 -0.72
C HIS A 45 5.88 14.29 0.45
N GLY A 46 4.57 14.30 0.16
CA GLY A 46 3.55 14.38 1.20
C GLY A 46 3.44 13.12 2.07
N GLY A 47 3.73 11.96 1.49
CA GLY A 47 3.74 10.67 2.18
C GLY A 47 2.38 10.27 2.74
N THR A 48 2.41 9.35 3.69
CA THR A 48 1.22 8.82 4.35
C THR A 48 0.54 9.85 5.26
N GLU A 49 1.30 10.78 5.81
CA GLU A 49 0.75 11.89 6.62
C GLU A 49 -0.24 12.73 5.81
N GLU A 50 0.13 13.12 4.60
CA GLU A 50 -0.73 13.93 3.73
C GLU A 50 -1.97 13.16 3.26
N SER A 51 -1.81 11.91 2.84
CA SER A 51 -2.97 11.10 2.44
C SER A 51 -3.93 10.84 3.61
N ALA A 52 -3.41 10.55 4.80
CA ALA A 52 -4.22 10.38 6.00
C ALA A 52 -4.99 11.66 6.35
N ARG A 53 -4.32 12.81 6.27
CA ARG A 53 -4.94 14.11 6.51
C ARG A 53 -6.11 14.36 5.56
N GLN A 54 -5.90 14.15 4.26
CA GLN A 54 -6.95 14.38 3.25
C GLN A 54 -8.13 13.43 3.41
N LEU A 55 -7.88 12.19 3.76
CA LEU A 55 -8.94 11.18 3.94
C LEU A 55 -9.59 11.22 5.32
N GLY A 56 -9.03 12.00 6.25
CA GLY A 56 -9.57 12.09 7.62
C GLY A 56 -9.42 10.79 8.41
N VAL A 57 -8.34 10.03 8.16
CA VAL A 57 -8.05 8.78 8.86
C VAL A 57 -6.75 8.90 9.65
N ASP A 58 -6.57 8.00 10.63
CA ASP A 58 -5.33 7.92 11.40
C ASP A 58 -4.20 7.41 10.50
N GLU A 59 -3.06 8.11 10.48
CA GLU A 59 -1.87 7.70 9.72
C GLU A 59 -1.38 6.30 10.14
N HIS A 60 -1.61 5.90 11.38
CA HIS A 60 -1.29 4.56 11.85
C HIS A 60 -2.02 3.45 11.08
N CYS A 61 -3.20 3.74 10.53
CA CYS A 61 -3.98 2.84 9.69
C CYS A 61 -3.60 2.91 8.21
N VAL A 62 -2.79 3.88 7.81
CA VAL A 62 -2.26 3.98 6.43
C VAL A 62 -0.96 3.19 6.37
N VAL A 63 -0.93 2.18 5.51
CA VAL A 63 0.17 1.23 5.43
C VAL A 63 1.06 1.56 4.23
N LYS A 64 2.35 1.71 4.50
CA LYS A 64 3.39 1.90 3.48
C LYS A 64 3.76 0.57 2.85
N THR A 65 3.90 0.54 1.53
CA THR A 65 4.45 -0.60 0.79
C THR A 65 5.88 -0.25 0.38
N LEU A 66 6.85 -0.90 1.01
CA LEU A 66 8.27 -0.61 0.82
C LEU A 66 8.94 -1.78 0.10
N VAL A 67 9.55 -1.52 -1.04
CA VAL A 67 10.35 -2.51 -1.77
C VAL A 67 11.78 -2.41 -1.29
N MET A 68 12.28 -3.48 -0.72
CA MET A 68 13.63 -3.60 -0.18
C MET A 68 14.37 -4.75 -0.85
N GLU A 69 15.65 -4.86 -0.56
CA GLU A 69 16.49 -5.96 -1.05
C GLU A 69 17.42 -6.47 0.05
N ASP A 70 17.75 -7.76 -0.03
CA ASP A 70 18.71 -8.37 0.88
C ASP A 70 20.15 -8.22 0.37
N GLU A 71 21.13 -8.83 1.05
CA GLU A 71 22.56 -8.79 0.69
C GLU A 71 22.87 -9.40 -0.68
N HIS A 72 21.95 -10.19 -1.24
CA HIS A 72 22.05 -10.78 -2.58
C HIS A 72 21.25 -10.03 -3.63
N ALA A 73 20.81 -8.81 -3.31
CA ALA A 73 19.91 -8.00 -4.15
C ALA A 73 18.59 -8.70 -4.48
N LYS A 74 18.13 -9.62 -3.65
CA LYS A 74 16.81 -10.26 -3.79
C LYS A 74 15.74 -9.33 -3.23
N PRO A 75 14.72 -8.97 -4.04
CA PRO A 75 13.70 -8.03 -3.58
C PRO A 75 12.70 -8.67 -2.63
N LEU A 76 12.19 -7.86 -1.73
CA LEU A 76 11.13 -8.20 -0.79
C LEU A 76 10.25 -6.97 -0.56
N ILE A 77 9.05 -7.20 -0.07
CA ILE A 77 8.12 -6.13 0.31
C ILE A 77 7.98 -6.14 1.83
N VAL A 78 8.01 -4.95 2.41
CA VAL A 78 7.69 -4.71 3.82
C VAL A 78 6.50 -3.78 3.91
N LEU A 79 5.50 -4.19 4.67
CA LEU A 79 4.32 -3.39 4.97
C LEU A 79 4.46 -2.82 6.39
N MET A 80 4.46 -1.50 6.49
CA MET A 80 4.69 -0.78 7.74
C MET A 80 3.63 0.30 7.95
N HIS A 81 3.27 0.57 9.21
CA HIS A 81 2.42 1.71 9.56
C HIS A 81 2.98 3.02 8.99
N GLY A 82 2.11 3.89 8.51
CA GLY A 82 2.51 5.19 7.97
C GLY A 82 3.31 6.05 8.93
N ASP A 83 2.96 6.02 10.20
CA ASP A 83 3.59 6.81 11.28
C ASP A 83 4.83 6.12 11.90
N LYS A 84 5.26 4.98 11.35
CA LYS A 84 6.43 4.24 11.83
C LYS A 84 7.46 4.06 10.72
N THR A 85 8.69 3.82 11.11
CA THR A 85 9.79 3.48 10.19
C THR A 85 10.24 2.04 10.41
N VAL A 86 10.88 1.45 9.39
CA VAL A 86 11.37 0.07 9.46
C VAL A 86 12.76 0.06 10.08
N SER A 87 12.94 -0.76 11.13
CA SER A 87 14.25 -1.17 11.58
C SER A 87 14.77 -2.27 10.64
N THR A 88 15.63 -1.90 9.71
CA THR A 88 16.20 -2.84 8.74
C THR A 88 17.04 -3.92 9.42
N LYS A 89 17.68 -3.58 10.52
CA LYS A 89 18.45 -4.53 11.35
C LYS A 89 17.55 -5.60 11.98
N ASN A 90 16.44 -5.20 12.57
CA ASN A 90 15.50 -6.16 13.16
C ASN A 90 14.82 -7.00 12.09
N LEU A 91 14.46 -6.41 10.96
CA LEU A 91 13.90 -7.13 9.83
C LEU A 91 14.87 -8.19 9.31
N ALA A 92 16.11 -7.82 9.03
CA ALA A 92 17.14 -8.75 8.55
C ALA A 92 17.30 -9.94 9.49
N ARG A 93 17.36 -9.68 10.79
CA ARG A 93 17.47 -10.74 11.80
C ARG A 93 16.30 -11.71 11.75
N GLN A 94 15.08 -11.22 11.63
CA GLN A 94 13.87 -12.05 11.66
C GLN A 94 13.68 -12.88 10.37
N ILE A 95 14.14 -12.37 9.24
CA ILE A 95 14.01 -13.08 7.96
C ILE A 95 15.23 -13.93 7.59
N GLY A 96 16.27 -13.90 8.44
CA GLY A 96 17.50 -14.67 8.22
C GLY A 96 18.42 -14.08 7.16
N ALA A 97 18.32 -12.77 6.90
CA ALA A 97 19.22 -12.06 6.01
C ALA A 97 20.36 -11.41 6.78
N LYS A 98 21.49 -11.20 6.13
CA LYS A 98 22.62 -10.46 6.71
C LYS A 98 22.39 -8.95 6.70
N ARG A 99 21.70 -8.48 5.66
CA ARG A 99 21.40 -7.06 5.45
C ARG A 99 20.10 -6.93 4.69
N VAL A 100 19.33 -5.89 5.03
CA VAL A 100 18.15 -5.45 4.26
C VAL A 100 18.26 -3.94 4.11
N GLU A 101 18.03 -3.43 2.92
CA GLU A 101 18.04 -2.00 2.63
C GLU A 101 16.98 -1.65 1.61
N PRO A 102 16.47 -0.39 1.60
CA PRO A 102 15.54 0.03 0.56
C PRO A 102 16.17 -0.07 -0.82
N CYS A 103 15.40 -0.54 -1.80
CA CYS A 103 15.80 -0.48 -3.20
C CYS A 103 15.91 0.96 -3.66
N LYS A 104 16.81 1.23 -4.60
CA LYS A 104 16.79 2.49 -5.35
C LYS A 104 15.44 2.64 -6.08
N PRO A 105 14.91 3.86 -6.25
CA PRO A 105 13.60 4.08 -6.86
C PRO A 105 13.40 3.35 -8.19
N GLU A 106 14.36 3.41 -9.11
CA GLU A 106 14.29 2.73 -10.40
C GLU A 106 14.27 1.19 -10.28
N VAL A 107 14.94 0.65 -9.29
CA VAL A 107 14.96 -0.79 -9.01
C VAL A 107 13.62 -1.23 -8.41
N ALA A 108 13.10 -0.47 -7.45
CA ALA A 108 11.78 -0.71 -6.87
C ALA A 108 10.69 -0.66 -7.93
N ASN A 109 10.72 0.35 -8.81
CA ASN A 109 9.77 0.49 -9.90
C ASN A 109 9.81 -0.70 -10.87
N ARG A 110 11.00 -1.17 -11.20
CA ARG A 110 11.19 -2.31 -12.10
C ARG A 110 10.61 -3.60 -11.49
N HIS A 111 10.84 -3.86 -10.22
CA HIS A 111 10.33 -5.06 -9.55
C HIS A 111 8.82 -5.01 -9.31
N SER A 112 8.31 -3.89 -8.85
CA SER A 112 6.89 -3.75 -8.49
C SER A 112 5.99 -3.53 -9.71
N GLY A 113 6.47 -2.82 -10.71
CA GLY A 113 5.67 -2.34 -11.83
C GLY A 113 4.90 -1.05 -11.50
N PHE A 114 5.16 -0.44 -10.35
CA PHE A 114 4.53 0.78 -9.87
C PHE A 114 5.57 1.87 -9.66
N LEU A 115 5.15 3.13 -9.78
CA LEU A 115 6.00 4.28 -9.44
C LEU A 115 6.04 4.48 -7.92
N ILE A 116 7.17 4.97 -7.41
CA ILE A 116 7.30 5.40 -6.01
C ILE A 116 6.17 6.40 -5.69
N GLY A 117 5.54 6.21 -4.54
CA GLY A 117 4.33 6.96 -4.14
C GLY A 117 3.03 6.33 -4.64
N GLY A 118 3.11 5.36 -5.53
CA GLY A 118 1.98 4.59 -6.06
C GLY A 118 2.18 3.08 -6.00
N THR A 119 3.06 2.59 -5.14
CA THR A 119 3.39 1.17 -5.03
C THR A 119 2.35 0.43 -4.20
N SER A 120 1.78 -0.63 -4.78
CA SER A 120 0.88 -1.56 -4.11
C SER A 120 1.57 -2.91 -3.89
N PRO A 121 1.22 -3.64 -2.83
CA PRO A 121 1.67 -5.02 -2.66
C PRO A 121 0.89 -6.01 -3.54
N PHE A 122 -0.23 -5.57 -4.13
CA PHE A 122 -1.09 -6.39 -4.98
C PHE A 122 -0.75 -6.19 -6.46
N GLY A 123 -0.68 -7.27 -7.21
CA GLY A 123 -0.48 -7.21 -8.65
C GLY A 123 0.93 -6.74 -9.06
N THR A 124 1.94 -7.01 -8.26
CA THR A 124 3.32 -6.65 -8.59
C THR A 124 3.80 -7.43 -9.81
N ARG A 125 4.69 -6.79 -10.59
CA ARG A 125 5.26 -7.41 -11.79
C ARG A 125 6.08 -8.66 -11.45
N LYS A 126 6.90 -8.58 -10.40
CA LYS A 126 7.71 -9.69 -9.91
C LYS A 126 7.10 -10.23 -8.61
N ALA A 127 7.01 -11.55 -8.49
CA ALA A 127 6.63 -12.17 -7.22
C ALA A 127 7.74 -11.94 -6.19
N MET A 128 7.38 -11.38 -5.04
CA MET A 128 8.31 -11.05 -3.96
C MET A 128 7.76 -11.55 -2.64
N PRO A 129 8.61 -12.01 -1.70
CA PRO A 129 8.17 -12.27 -0.33
C PRO A 129 7.59 -10.99 0.28
N VAL A 130 6.51 -11.12 1.04
CA VAL A 130 5.86 -10.00 1.73
C VAL A 130 5.95 -10.21 3.23
N TYR A 131 6.44 -9.19 3.93
CA TYR A 131 6.51 -9.13 5.39
C TYR A 131 5.62 -8.00 5.87
N VAL A 132 4.91 -8.22 6.96
CA VAL A 132 3.99 -7.23 7.53
C VAL A 132 4.31 -7.00 8.99
N GLU A 133 4.42 -5.75 9.41
CA GLU A 133 4.49 -5.42 10.83
C GLU A 133 3.29 -6.01 11.54
N SER A 134 3.53 -6.85 12.54
CA SER A 134 2.47 -7.68 13.15
C SER A 134 1.31 -6.87 13.71
N SER A 135 1.57 -5.68 14.24
CA SER A 135 0.53 -4.80 14.80
C SER A 135 -0.45 -4.27 13.75
N ILE A 136 -0.11 -4.29 12.47
CA ILE A 136 -1.04 -3.95 11.38
C ILE A 136 -2.22 -4.93 11.36
N LEU A 137 -1.97 -6.19 11.68
CA LEU A 137 -3.00 -7.23 11.67
C LEU A 137 -4.03 -7.06 12.80
N ASP A 138 -3.75 -6.25 13.80
CA ASP A 138 -4.65 -5.94 14.90
C ASP A 138 -5.64 -4.80 14.58
N LEU A 139 -5.46 -4.12 13.46
CA LEU A 139 -6.35 -3.03 13.04
C LEU A 139 -7.63 -3.57 12.38
N ASP A 140 -8.72 -2.81 12.47
CA ASP A 140 -9.99 -3.18 11.83
C ASP A 140 -9.97 -2.97 10.33
N THR A 141 -9.46 -1.82 9.90
CA THR A 141 -9.36 -1.44 8.50
C THR A 141 -8.01 -0.79 8.25
N ILE A 142 -7.40 -1.13 7.13
CA ILE A 142 -6.14 -0.53 6.69
C ILE A 142 -6.31 0.11 5.31
N TYR A 143 -5.52 1.16 5.07
CA TYR A 143 -5.49 1.91 3.82
C TYR A 143 -4.10 1.76 3.21
N LEU A 144 -4.01 1.33 1.99
CA LEU A 144 -2.74 1.22 1.29
C LEU A 144 -2.91 1.57 -0.17
N ASN A 145 -1.80 1.83 -0.86
CA ASN A 145 -1.86 2.32 -2.22
C ASN A 145 -2.52 1.30 -3.16
N GLY A 146 -3.41 1.80 -3.99
CA GLY A 146 -4.14 1.01 -4.98
C GLY A 146 -3.45 0.87 -6.33
N GLY A 147 -2.14 1.23 -6.43
CA GLY A 147 -1.35 1.03 -7.63
C GLY A 147 -1.13 2.29 -8.48
N ARG A 148 -1.42 3.47 -7.95
CA ARG A 148 -1.06 4.76 -8.55
C ARG A 148 -1.02 5.86 -7.50
N ARG A 149 -0.33 6.93 -7.80
CA ARG A 149 -0.28 8.12 -6.95
C ARG A 149 -1.68 8.72 -6.79
N GLY A 150 -2.03 9.15 -5.58
CA GLY A 150 -3.34 9.76 -5.30
C GLY A 150 -4.49 8.77 -5.20
N TYR A 151 -4.21 7.50 -4.92
CA TYR A 151 -5.24 6.49 -4.87
C TYR A 151 -4.92 5.42 -3.81
N LEU A 152 -5.69 5.41 -2.73
CA LEU A 152 -5.63 4.37 -1.71
C LEU A 152 -6.82 3.42 -1.85
N VAL A 153 -6.65 2.20 -1.38
CA VAL A 153 -7.74 1.24 -1.17
C VAL A 153 -7.81 0.89 0.32
N SER A 154 -9.02 0.62 0.81
CA SER A 154 -9.23 0.13 2.17
C SER A 154 -9.61 -1.34 2.13
N ILE A 155 -8.99 -2.12 3.00
CA ILE A 155 -9.21 -3.57 3.11
C ILE A 155 -9.17 -4.00 4.58
N ALA A 156 -9.70 -5.19 4.84
CA ALA A 156 -9.49 -5.87 6.12
C ALA A 156 -8.07 -6.47 6.15
N PRO A 157 -7.33 -6.35 7.26
CA PRO A 157 -5.97 -6.84 7.38
C PRO A 157 -5.74 -8.32 7.00
N PRO A 158 -6.67 -9.27 7.27
CA PRO A 158 -6.48 -10.67 6.88
C PRO A 158 -6.25 -10.90 5.39
N VAL A 159 -6.65 -9.97 4.53
CA VAL A 159 -6.34 -10.03 3.08
C VAL A 159 -4.84 -10.17 2.84
N LEU A 160 -4.01 -9.51 3.66
CA LEU A 160 -2.55 -9.56 3.53
C LEU A 160 -2.00 -10.96 3.77
N THR A 161 -2.50 -11.64 4.79
CA THR A 161 -2.04 -13.00 5.12
C THR A 161 -2.68 -14.06 4.22
N ASP A 162 -3.94 -13.88 3.84
CA ASP A 162 -4.68 -14.85 3.04
C ASP A 162 -4.24 -14.84 1.57
N LEU A 163 -4.08 -13.66 0.95
CA LEU A 163 -3.74 -13.53 -0.47
C LEU A 163 -2.25 -13.39 -0.74
N LEU A 164 -1.55 -12.57 0.03
CA LEU A 164 -0.14 -12.31 -0.18
C LEU A 164 0.77 -13.28 0.57
N LYS A 165 0.19 -14.10 1.44
CA LYS A 165 0.95 -14.96 2.35
C LYS A 165 1.98 -14.16 3.15
N ALA A 166 1.60 -12.94 3.54
CA ALA A 166 2.46 -12.05 4.28
C ALA A 166 2.90 -12.69 5.61
N THR A 167 4.18 -12.62 5.88
CA THR A 167 4.77 -13.14 7.12
C THR A 167 4.79 -12.01 8.16
N PRO A 168 4.15 -12.18 9.32
CA PRO A 168 4.22 -11.20 10.40
C PRO A 168 5.64 -11.08 10.96
N VAL A 169 6.09 -9.85 11.16
CA VAL A 169 7.39 -9.52 11.75
C VAL A 169 7.23 -8.36 12.73
N ASN A 170 8.21 -8.15 13.59
CA ASN A 170 8.26 -7.01 14.51
C ASN A 170 9.49 -6.16 14.15
N CYS A 171 9.31 -5.22 13.25
CA CYS A 171 10.40 -4.43 12.71
C CYS A 171 10.15 -2.92 12.74
N ALA A 172 9.11 -2.45 13.41
CA ALA A 172 8.94 -1.01 13.64
C ALA A 172 10.10 -0.49 14.49
N SER A 173 10.71 0.62 14.04
CA SER A 173 11.76 1.27 14.83
C SER A 173 11.17 1.79 16.14
N VAL A 174 11.93 1.59 17.22
CA VAL A 174 11.66 2.22 18.52
C VAL A 174 12.38 3.56 18.50
N ASP A 175 11.63 4.65 18.57
CA ASP A 175 12.15 6.01 18.66
C ASP A 175 12.54 6.35 20.11
#